data_a1b673a40dafcc1102a30658e6b897c2
#
_entry.id   a1b673a40dafcc1102a30658e6b897c2
#
_cell.length_a   1.000
_cell.length_b   1.000
_cell.length_c   1.000
_cell.angle_alpha   90.00
_cell.angle_beta   90.00
_cell.angle_gamma   90.00
#
_symmetry.space_group_name_H-M   'P 1'
#
loop_
_entity.id
_entity.type
_entity.pdbx_description
1 polymer ?
#
loop_
_entity_poly.entity_id
_entity_poly.type
_entity_poly.pdbx_seq_one_letter_code
_entity_poly.pdbx_strand_id
1 'polypeptide(L)'
;AIQEKLIGMMVRAIGVSWRLFPMQRHTKPVNPEYSYYAGVAFGNFQAMLADIPDKLGETIPDFHNMEFRLKQLRDAVAADTAGRVKEVRYFLDEIERRAEEMCKAERLHREGKLPKRVCHCDTKVNNMMFDESGNVLCVIDLDTVMPSFVFSELWRFPAFGSQYRFGR
;
A
#
# COMPACT_ATOMS: atom_id res chain seq x y z
N ALA A 1 9.81 -19.95 10.48
CA ALA A 1 9.10 -20.28 9.19
C ALA A 1 8.72 -19.05 8.38
N ILE A 2 7.94 -18.07 8.91
CA ILE A 2 7.56 -16.85 8.14
C ILE A 2 8.74 -15.93 7.97
N GLN A 3 9.44 -15.62 9.04
CA GLN A 3 10.62 -14.79 9.05
C GLN A 3 11.66 -15.38 8.09
N GLU A 4 11.79 -16.68 8.01
CA GLU A 4 12.65 -17.36 7.05
C GLU A 4 12.13 -17.25 5.60
N LYS A 5 10.81 -17.34 5.39
CA LYS A 5 10.20 -17.18 4.05
C LYS A 5 10.33 -15.73 3.57
N LEU A 6 10.06 -14.75 4.44
CA LEU A 6 10.29 -13.32 4.16
C LEU A 6 11.77 -13.00 4.01
N ILE A 7 12.63 -13.51 4.89
CA ILE A 7 14.09 -13.38 4.78
C ILE A 7 14.57 -14.06 3.50
N GLY A 8 14.06 -15.24 3.17
CA GLY A 8 14.39 -15.93 1.92
C GLY A 8 13.97 -15.13 0.68
N MET A 9 12.82 -14.46 0.71
CA MET A 9 12.38 -13.52 -0.33
C MET A 9 13.26 -12.27 -0.36
N MET A 10 13.56 -11.68 0.80
CA MET A 10 14.48 -10.54 0.93
C MET A 10 15.88 -10.89 0.45
N VAL A 11 16.43 -12.05 0.85
CA VAL A 11 17.76 -12.51 0.43
C VAL A 11 17.80 -12.78 -1.06
N ARG A 12 16.73 -13.32 -1.66
CA ARG A 12 16.63 -13.46 -3.12
C ARG A 12 16.53 -12.10 -3.80
N ALA A 13 15.69 -11.20 -3.29
CA ALA A 13 15.56 -9.85 -3.80
C ALA A 13 16.87 -9.06 -3.68
N ILE A 14 17.52 -9.11 -2.52
CA ILE A 14 18.83 -8.50 -2.26
C ILE A 14 19.91 -9.22 -3.08
N GLY A 15 19.93 -10.55 -3.11
CA GLY A 15 20.89 -11.33 -3.87
C GLY A 15 20.82 -11.08 -5.37
N VAL A 16 19.62 -10.93 -5.91
CA VAL A 16 19.38 -10.51 -7.30
C VAL A 16 19.80 -9.06 -7.50
N SER A 17 19.48 -8.14 -6.54
CA SER A 17 19.84 -6.73 -6.59
C SER A 17 21.36 -6.49 -6.61
N TRP A 18 22.12 -7.22 -5.79
CA TRP A 18 23.56 -6.98 -5.62
C TRP A 18 24.46 -7.67 -6.64
N ARG A 19 23.98 -8.74 -7.27
CA ARG A 19 24.83 -9.56 -8.15
C ARG A 19 24.60 -9.38 -9.64
N LEU A 20 23.47 -8.87 -10.06
CA LEU A 20 23.06 -8.99 -11.46
C LEU A 20 22.67 -7.71 -12.19
N PHE A 21 22.32 -6.60 -11.49
CA PHE A 21 21.81 -5.44 -12.22
C PHE A 21 22.26 -4.10 -11.64
N PRO A 22 22.64 -3.13 -12.49
CA PRO A 22 22.60 -1.73 -12.12
C PRO A 22 21.14 -1.39 -11.80
N MET A 23 20.88 -1.02 -10.54
CA MET A 23 19.54 -0.72 -10.02
C MET A 23 18.89 0.38 -10.87
N GLN A 24 18.02 0.03 -11.79
CA GLN A 24 17.08 0.98 -12.35
C GLN A 24 15.84 1.05 -11.46
N ARG A 25 15.90 1.90 -10.43
CA ARG A 25 14.68 2.41 -9.82
C ARG A 25 14.00 3.28 -10.86
N HIS A 26 12.97 2.78 -11.51
CA HIS A 26 12.14 3.61 -12.36
C HIS A 26 11.39 4.62 -11.50
N THR A 27 11.90 5.84 -11.43
CA THR A 27 11.26 6.97 -10.73
C THR A 27 10.13 7.60 -11.55
N LYS A 28 9.91 7.14 -12.78
CA LYS A 28 8.82 7.61 -13.66
C LYS A 28 8.07 6.43 -14.24
N PRO A 29 6.74 6.32 -14.04
CA PRO A 29 5.92 5.38 -14.78
C PRO A 29 5.92 5.80 -16.25
N VAL A 30 6.67 5.09 -17.06
CA VAL A 30 6.91 5.43 -18.46
C VAL A 30 5.84 4.82 -19.37
N ASN A 31 5.09 3.79 -18.90
CA ASN A 31 4.15 3.04 -19.72
C ASN A 31 2.97 2.53 -18.87
N PRO A 32 1.71 2.60 -19.35
CA PRO A 32 0.56 1.96 -18.71
C PRO A 32 0.73 0.46 -18.41
N GLU A 33 1.54 -0.24 -19.19
CA GLU A 33 1.87 -1.66 -18.97
C GLU A 33 2.53 -1.92 -17.61
N TYR A 34 3.29 -0.96 -17.07
CA TYR A 34 3.86 -1.11 -15.72
C TYR A 34 2.80 -1.21 -14.62
N SER A 35 1.65 -0.59 -14.79
CA SER A 35 0.53 -0.74 -13.87
C SER A 35 -0.04 -2.16 -13.92
N TYR A 36 -0.11 -2.76 -15.10
CA TYR A 36 -0.52 -4.15 -15.25
C TYR A 36 0.48 -5.10 -14.60
N TYR A 37 1.77 -4.94 -14.89
CA TYR A 37 2.83 -5.78 -14.29
C TYR A 37 2.89 -5.61 -12.78
N ALA A 38 2.66 -4.41 -12.26
CA ALA A 38 2.57 -4.17 -10.84
C ALA A 38 1.39 -4.94 -10.22
N GLY A 39 0.21 -4.90 -10.86
CA GLY A 39 -0.94 -5.68 -10.40
C GLY A 39 -0.65 -7.19 -10.35
N VAL A 40 -0.02 -7.72 -11.39
CA VAL A 40 0.39 -9.14 -11.45
C VAL A 40 1.41 -9.47 -10.34
N ALA A 41 2.44 -8.64 -10.17
CA ALA A 41 3.49 -8.88 -9.18
C ALA A 41 2.96 -8.87 -7.74
N PHE A 42 2.15 -7.87 -7.38
CA PHE A 42 1.57 -7.80 -6.05
C PHE A 42 0.47 -8.84 -5.84
N GLY A 43 -0.28 -9.22 -6.88
CA GLY A 43 -1.21 -10.35 -6.82
C GLY A 43 -0.50 -11.68 -6.55
N ASN A 44 0.61 -11.94 -7.23
CA ASN A 44 1.45 -13.11 -6.98
C ASN A 44 2.07 -13.08 -5.59
N PHE A 45 2.51 -11.90 -5.13
CA PHE A 45 3.03 -11.72 -3.77
C PHE A 45 1.98 -12.15 -2.72
N GLN A 46 0.75 -11.68 -2.85
CA GLN A 46 -0.34 -12.06 -1.95
C GLN A 46 -0.68 -13.56 -2.05
N ALA A 47 -0.66 -14.14 -3.25
CA ALA A 47 -0.91 -15.55 -3.45
C ALA A 47 0.15 -16.42 -2.75
N MET A 48 1.42 -16.03 -2.84
CA MET A 48 2.52 -16.73 -2.15
C MET A 48 2.43 -16.67 -0.61
N LEU A 49 1.77 -15.66 -0.08
CA LEU A 49 1.61 -15.46 1.37
C LEU A 49 0.25 -15.91 1.90
N ALA A 50 -0.61 -16.47 1.04
CA ALA A 50 -1.99 -16.82 1.41
C ALA A 50 -2.08 -17.97 2.41
N ASP A 51 -1.09 -18.86 2.42
CA ASP A 51 -1.02 -20.08 3.24
C ASP A 51 -0.06 -19.95 4.45
N ILE A 52 0.35 -18.74 4.79
CA ILE A 52 1.21 -18.52 5.96
C ILE A 52 0.45 -18.91 7.23
N PRO A 53 0.95 -19.93 7.98
CA PRO A 53 0.25 -20.45 9.15
C PRO A 53 0.31 -19.52 10.36
N ASP A 54 1.32 -18.66 10.41
CA ASP A 54 1.55 -17.79 11.57
C ASP A 54 0.82 -16.46 11.39
N LYS A 55 0.37 -15.86 12.49
CA LYS A 55 -0.21 -14.52 12.50
C LYS A 55 0.91 -13.49 12.52
N LEU A 56 0.99 -12.67 11.47
CA LEU A 56 1.83 -11.47 11.49
C LEU A 56 1.18 -10.40 12.37
N GLY A 57 2.02 -9.70 13.14
CA GLY A 57 1.62 -8.46 13.80
C GLY A 57 1.56 -7.29 12.82
N GLU A 58 0.95 -6.20 13.25
CA GLU A 58 1.02 -4.93 12.51
C GLU A 58 2.40 -4.30 12.73
N THR A 59 3.17 -4.11 11.67
CA THR A 59 4.49 -3.44 11.72
C THR A 59 4.34 -1.96 12.01
N ILE A 60 3.27 -1.35 11.47
CA ILE A 60 2.85 0.02 11.76
C ILE A 60 1.40 -0.05 12.26
N PRO A 61 1.15 0.10 13.57
CA PRO A 61 -0.19 0.04 14.13
C PRO A 61 -1.14 1.03 13.45
N ASP A 62 -2.35 0.58 13.14
CA ASP A 62 -3.41 1.39 12.52
C ASP A 62 -3.01 2.08 11.20
N PHE A 63 -2.06 1.52 10.44
CA PHE A 63 -1.50 2.17 9.25
C PHE A 63 -2.57 2.60 8.24
N HIS A 64 -3.48 1.69 7.90
CA HIS A 64 -4.60 1.94 6.98
C HIS A 64 -5.98 1.92 7.66
N ASN A 65 -6.03 2.05 8.99
CA ASN A 65 -7.29 2.09 9.73
C ASN A 65 -7.98 3.43 9.54
N MET A 66 -9.05 3.47 8.73
CA MET A 66 -9.74 4.70 8.40
C MET A 66 -10.49 5.30 9.59
N GLU A 67 -10.97 4.50 10.54
CA GLU A 67 -11.61 5.01 11.77
C GLU A 67 -10.59 5.78 12.61
N PHE A 68 -9.39 5.23 12.76
CA PHE A 68 -8.30 5.88 13.47
C PHE A 68 -7.84 7.17 12.77
N ARG A 69 -7.67 7.13 11.44
CA ARG A 69 -7.28 8.31 10.65
C ARG A 69 -8.32 9.41 10.71
N LEU A 70 -9.60 9.07 10.64
CA LEU A 70 -10.70 10.03 10.78
C LEU A 70 -10.72 10.68 12.17
N LYS A 71 -10.48 9.87 13.22
CA LYS A 71 -10.35 10.41 14.58
C LYS A 71 -9.19 11.41 14.67
N GLN A 72 -8.00 11.04 14.16
CA GLN A 72 -6.83 11.93 14.14
C GLN A 72 -7.13 13.24 13.40
N LEU A 73 -7.82 13.17 12.25
CA LEU A 73 -8.23 14.35 11.51
C LEU A 73 -9.16 15.25 12.34
N ARG A 74 -10.18 14.70 12.97
CA ARG A 74 -11.13 15.45 13.81
C ARG A 74 -10.43 16.10 15.00
N ASP A 75 -9.52 15.40 15.65
CA ASP A 75 -8.73 15.93 16.76
C ASP A 75 -7.84 17.11 16.27
N ALA A 76 -7.20 16.97 15.12
CA ALA A 76 -6.38 18.04 14.52
C ALA A 76 -7.22 19.26 14.09
N VAL A 77 -8.42 19.04 13.54
CA VAL A 77 -9.36 20.11 13.17
C VAL A 77 -9.85 20.85 14.42
N ALA A 78 -10.16 20.12 15.48
CA ALA A 78 -10.60 20.73 16.74
C ALA A 78 -9.49 21.57 17.40
N ALA A 79 -8.25 21.14 17.29
CA ALA A 79 -7.10 21.86 17.82
C ALA A 79 -6.75 23.11 17.01
N ASP A 80 -6.95 23.08 15.69
CA ASP A 80 -6.64 24.13 14.71
C ASP A 80 -5.32 24.88 14.99
N THR A 81 -4.28 24.14 15.35
CA THR A 81 -2.99 24.69 15.83
C THR A 81 -2.36 25.69 14.84
N ALA A 82 -2.59 25.49 13.55
CA ALA A 82 -2.08 26.38 12.50
C ALA A 82 -3.07 27.51 12.13
N GLY A 83 -4.28 27.56 12.68
CA GLY A 83 -5.34 28.53 12.36
C GLY A 83 -5.84 28.46 10.92
N ARG A 84 -5.67 27.31 10.24
CA ARG A 84 -5.91 27.17 8.80
C ARG A 84 -7.14 26.31 8.46
N VAL A 85 -7.92 25.86 9.43
CA VAL A 85 -9.10 25.01 9.19
C VAL A 85 -10.08 25.66 8.21
N LYS A 86 -10.24 26.99 8.27
CA LYS A 86 -11.13 27.71 7.35
C LYS A 86 -10.74 27.59 5.88
N GLU A 87 -9.43 27.50 5.58
CA GLU A 87 -8.92 27.40 4.22
C GLU A 87 -9.24 26.04 3.57
N VAL A 88 -9.41 24.99 4.38
CA VAL A 88 -9.64 23.63 3.93
C VAL A 88 -11.05 23.12 4.23
N ARG A 89 -11.95 23.99 4.64
CA ARG A 89 -13.30 23.63 5.07
C ARG A 89 -14.06 22.77 4.08
N TYR A 90 -13.99 23.09 2.79
CA TYR A 90 -14.61 22.30 1.73
C TYR A 90 -14.16 20.82 1.74
N PHE A 91 -12.86 20.58 1.90
CA PHE A 91 -12.34 19.21 1.94
C PHE A 91 -12.77 18.48 3.22
N LEU A 92 -12.83 19.17 4.34
CA LEU A 92 -13.27 18.58 5.61
C LEU A 92 -14.74 18.15 5.53
N ASP A 93 -15.60 19.00 5.00
CA ASP A 93 -17.02 18.70 4.82
C ASP A 93 -17.22 17.51 3.86
N GLU A 94 -16.41 17.42 2.79
CA GLU A 94 -16.45 16.30 1.86
C GLU A 94 -15.96 14.98 2.49
N ILE A 95 -14.91 15.02 3.33
CA ILE A 95 -14.46 13.85 4.10
C ILE A 95 -15.53 13.41 5.08
N GLU A 96 -16.13 14.33 5.85
CA GLU A 96 -17.18 14.00 6.81
C GLU A 96 -18.41 13.40 6.13
N ARG A 97 -18.79 13.91 4.97
CA ARG A 97 -19.90 13.35 4.18
C ARG A 97 -19.68 11.90 3.78
N ARG A 98 -18.41 11.47 3.61
CA ARG A 98 -18.02 10.10 3.22
C ARG A 98 -17.56 9.25 4.40
N ALA A 99 -17.49 9.81 5.60
CA ALA A 99 -16.86 9.18 6.76
C ALA A 99 -17.41 7.79 7.07
N GLU A 100 -18.74 7.62 7.02
CA GLU A 100 -19.36 6.34 7.30
C GLU A 100 -18.96 5.25 6.29
N GLU A 101 -18.91 5.60 5.01
CA GLU A 101 -18.53 4.68 3.95
C GLU A 101 -17.03 4.34 4.02
N MET A 102 -16.20 5.32 4.32
CA MET A 102 -14.76 5.11 4.48
C MET A 102 -14.44 4.16 5.63
N CYS A 103 -15.21 4.18 6.72
CA CYS A 103 -15.03 3.31 7.88
C CYS A 103 -15.70 1.92 7.73
N LYS A 104 -16.38 1.66 6.64
CA LYS A 104 -17.16 0.43 6.41
C LYS A 104 -16.30 -0.83 6.49
N ALA A 105 -15.07 -0.78 6.02
CA ALA A 105 -14.18 -1.94 6.00
C ALA A 105 -13.85 -2.44 7.41
N GLU A 106 -13.48 -1.54 8.31
CA GLU A 106 -13.17 -1.90 9.70
C GLU A 106 -14.41 -2.44 10.42
N ARG A 107 -15.59 -1.87 10.16
CA ARG A 107 -16.85 -2.40 10.68
C ARG A 107 -17.13 -3.81 10.20
N LEU A 108 -17.02 -4.07 8.89
CA LEU A 108 -17.23 -5.40 8.31
C LEU A 108 -16.22 -6.42 8.83
N HIS A 109 -14.99 -5.98 9.09
CA HIS A 109 -13.97 -6.85 9.68
C HIS A 109 -14.36 -7.27 11.10
N ARG A 110 -14.79 -6.35 11.95
CA ARG A 110 -15.28 -6.66 13.31
C ARG A 110 -16.49 -7.59 13.31
N GLU A 111 -17.35 -7.49 12.29
CA GLU A 111 -18.49 -8.37 12.08
C GLU A 111 -18.10 -9.74 11.49
N GLY A 112 -16.83 -9.99 11.23
CA GLY A 112 -16.35 -11.24 10.62
C GLY A 112 -16.68 -11.41 9.13
N LYS A 113 -17.19 -10.36 8.48
CA LYS A 113 -17.62 -10.38 7.07
C LYS A 113 -16.50 -10.04 6.08
N LEU A 114 -15.45 -9.39 6.54
CA LEU A 114 -14.30 -8.98 5.72
C LEU A 114 -13.00 -9.40 6.40
N PRO A 115 -12.35 -10.46 5.93
CA PRO A 115 -11.08 -10.91 6.52
C PRO A 115 -9.93 -9.98 6.10
N LYS A 116 -8.97 -9.77 7.03
CA LYS A 116 -7.65 -9.26 6.68
C LYS A 116 -6.79 -10.41 6.16
N ARG A 117 -5.88 -10.11 5.23
CA ARG A 117 -4.86 -11.01 4.70
C ARG A 117 -3.50 -10.34 4.79
N VAL A 118 -2.43 -11.11 4.63
CA VAL A 118 -1.09 -10.52 4.54
C VAL A 118 -1.00 -9.70 3.27
N CYS A 119 -0.75 -8.42 3.42
CA CYS A 119 -0.64 -7.43 2.34
C CYS A 119 0.73 -6.76 2.40
N HIS A 120 1.17 -6.22 1.28
CA HIS A 120 2.40 -5.43 1.21
C HIS A 120 2.24 -4.06 1.89
N CYS A 121 1.05 -3.47 1.78
CA CYS A 121 0.62 -2.19 2.34
C CYS A 121 1.32 -0.93 1.78
N ASP A 122 2.26 -1.08 0.86
CA ASP A 122 2.89 0.03 0.13
C ASP A 122 3.11 -0.33 -1.35
N THR A 123 2.04 -0.77 -2.02
CA THR A 123 2.05 -1.17 -3.43
C THR A 123 2.26 0.04 -4.33
N LYS A 124 3.46 0.19 -4.83
CA LYS A 124 3.85 1.22 -5.81
C LYS A 124 4.90 0.65 -6.75
N VAL A 125 4.97 1.17 -7.97
CA VAL A 125 5.96 0.72 -8.97
C VAL A 125 7.40 0.83 -8.47
N ASN A 126 7.67 1.81 -7.61
CA ASN A 126 9.00 2.01 -7.02
C ASN A 126 9.41 0.88 -6.03
N ASN A 127 8.45 0.07 -5.57
CA ASN A 127 8.71 -1.10 -4.72
C ASN A 127 8.79 -2.39 -5.55
N MET A 128 9.15 -2.26 -6.81
CA MET A 128 9.41 -3.36 -7.73
C MET A 128 10.74 -3.16 -8.43
N MET A 129 11.40 -4.26 -8.74
CA MET A 129 12.58 -4.27 -9.57
C MET A 129 12.25 -4.85 -10.95
N PHE A 130 12.84 -4.26 -11.96
CA PHE A 130 12.68 -4.68 -13.35
C PHE A 130 14.05 -5.01 -13.96
N ASP A 131 14.06 -5.94 -14.90
CA ASP A 131 15.22 -6.18 -15.77
C ASP A 131 15.31 -5.10 -16.88
N GLU A 132 16.38 -5.17 -17.68
CA GLU A 132 16.61 -4.25 -18.80
C GLU A 132 15.52 -4.34 -19.88
N SER A 133 14.82 -5.46 -19.96
CA SER A 133 13.71 -5.70 -20.89
C SER A 133 12.36 -5.24 -20.34
N GLY A 134 12.31 -4.75 -19.08
CA GLY A 134 11.10 -4.30 -18.41
C GLY A 134 10.27 -5.40 -17.75
N ASN A 135 10.81 -6.61 -17.61
CA ASN A 135 10.14 -7.68 -16.87
C ASN A 135 10.32 -7.49 -15.36
N VAL A 136 9.29 -7.82 -14.59
CA VAL A 136 9.36 -7.75 -13.13
C VAL A 136 10.26 -8.86 -12.60
N LEU A 137 11.26 -8.48 -11.82
CA LEU A 137 12.15 -9.40 -11.12
C LEU A 137 11.62 -9.77 -9.74
N CYS A 138 11.27 -8.78 -8.94
CA CYS A 138 10.75 -9.01 -7.58
C CYS A 138 10.07 -7.76 -7.02
N VAL A 139 9.27 -8.00 -5.97
CA VAL A 139 8.73 -6.96 -5.06
C VAL A 139 9.75 -6.74 -3.94
N ILE A 140 9.97 -5.49 -3.56
CA ILE A 140 10.93 -5.05 -2.53
C ILE A 140 10.23 -4.14 -1.50
N ASP A 141 10.99 -3.69 -0.47
CA ASP A 141 10.50 -2.76 0.56
C ASP A 141 9.41 -3.40 1.44
N LEU A 142 9.76 -4.53 2.07
CA LEU A 142 8.84 -5.41 2.80
C LEU A 142 8.59 -4.99 4.26
N ASP A 143 9.04 -3.83 4.67
CA ASP A 143 8.91 -3.33 6.05
C ASP A 143 7.47 -2.99 6.45
N THR A 144 6.59 -2.81 5.46
CA THR A 144 5.15 -2.55 5.67
C THR A 144 4.28 -3.81 5.52
N VAL A 145 4.87 -4.99 5.35
CA VAL A 145 4.11 -6.24 5.20
C VAL A 145 3.42 -6.62 6.50
N MET A 146 2.09 -6.59 6.49
CA MET A 146 1.25 -6.84 7.66
C MET A 146 -0.17 -7.27 7.27
N PRO A 147 -1.01 -7.74 8.23
CA PRO A 147 -2.42 -7.99 7.98
C PRO A 147 -3.16 -6.71 7.58
N SER A 148 -3.79 -6.71 6.41
CA SER A 148 -4.57 -5.59 5.89
C SER A 148 -5.69 -6.08 4.95
N PHE A 149 -6.47 -5.16 4.43
CA PHE A 149 -7.51 -5.48 3.44
C PHE A 149 -6.92 -5.53 2.04
N VAL A 150 -7.21 -6.60 1.30
CA VAL A 150 -6.68 -6.81 -0.06
C VAL A 150 -7.02 -5.64 -0.99
N PHE A 151 -8.20 -5.06 -0.87
CA PHE A 151 -8.59 -3.93 -1.73
C PHE A 151 -7.75 -2.67 -1.49
N SER A 152 -7.13 -2.50 -0.31
CA SER A 152 -6.25 -1.37 -0.03
C SER A 152 -4.97 -1.41 -0.86
N GLU A 153 -4.58 -2.57 -1.34
CA GLU A 153 -3.48 -2.74 -2.28
C GLU A 153 -3.80 -2.20 -3.68
N LEU A 154 -5.05 -2.40 -4.12
CA LEU A 154 -5.50 -1.99 -5.46
C LEU A 154 -5.65 -0.47 -5.60
N TRP A 155 -5.91 0.22 -4.51
CA TRP A 155 -6.17 1.66 -4.50
C TRP A 155 -4.99 2.50 -5.01
N ARG A 156 -3.78 2.07 -4.77
CA ARG A 156 -2.57 2.82 -5.15
C ARG A 156 -2.27 2.79 -6.65
N PHE A 157 -2.72 1.78 -7.39
CA PHE A 157 -2.47 1.68 -8.84
C PHE A 157 -3.14 2.77 -9.68
N PRO A 158 -4.41 3.14 -9.47
CA PRO A 158 -5.04 4.25 -10.18
C PRO A 158 -4.44 5.62 -9.85
N ALA A 159 -3.95 5.82 -8.62
CA ALA A 159 -3.36 7.09 -8.19
C ALA A 159 -2.10 7.46 -8.99
N PHE A 160 -1.33 6.47 -9.44
CA PHE A 160 -0.16 6.73 -10.29
C PHE A 160 -0.54 7.25 -11.68
N GLY A 161 -1.64 6.79 -12.27
CA GLY A 161 -2.14 7.30 -13.56
C GLY A 161 -2.69 8.73 -13.46
N SER A 162 -3.23 9.12 -12.31
CA SER A 162 -3.83 10.43 -12.10
C SER A 162 -2.82 11.54 -11.74
N GLN A 163 -1.71 11.22 -11.10
CA GLN A 163 -0.66 12.19 -10.76
C GLN A 163 0.00 12.84 -12.00
N TYR A 164 -0.11 12.20 -13.16
CA TYR A 164 0.43 12.74 -14.42
C TYR A 164 -0.58 13.54 -15.26
N ARG A 165 -1.86 13.62 -14.85
CA ARG A 165 -2.87 14.44 -15.55
C ARG A 165 -2.99 15.88 -15.06
N PHE A 166 -2.38 16.24 -13.94
CA PHE A 166 -2.45 17.58 -13.35
C PHE A 166 -1.20 18.45 -13.62
N GLY A 167 -0.51 18.19 -14.71
CA GLY A 167 0.61 18.99 -15.18
C GLY A 167 0.35 19.54 -16.58
N ARG A 168 -0.68 20.38 -16.75
CA ARG A 168 -0.83 21.38 -17.81
C ARG A 168 -1.42 22.65 -17.23
#